data_7da1b74efa6ffd3b8b8d9fbd59a897a7
#
_entry.id   7da1b74efa6ffd3b8b8d9fbd59a897a7
#
_cell.length_a   1.000
_cell.length_b   1.000
_cell.length_c   1.000
_cell.angle_alpha   90.00
_cell.angle_beta   90.00
_cell.angle_gamma   90.00
#
_symmetry.space_group_name_H-M   'P 1'
#
loop_
_entity.id
_entity.type
_entity.pdbx_description
1 polymer ?
#
loop_
_entity_poly.entity_id
_entity_poly.type
_entity_poly.pdbx_seq_one_letter_code
_entity_poly.pdbx_strand_id
1 'polypeptide(L)'
;MRGAVPHPAPRRRLKKKELNRGRLEIRETKVYRVIDPVDAGFPGARTVIRTYREVWNTRRTGNKDKFGRDIRRPVGKPTKETAWHVSSLDPDSRSAEQFAEIVRTHWYVEAYHGRRDAGYHEDAFTRRCDLNVMSAMMVARSFGMWICARQPDRTVAEVRRDLYLHPSKLFRVMMKGGLQ
;
A
#
# COMPACT_ATOMS: atom_id res chain seq x y z
N MET A 1 -0.32 -6.25 -39.81
CA MET A 1 -0.74 -7.20 -38.76
C MET A 1 0.40 -7.28 -37.75
N ARG A 2 0.26 -6.70 -36.55
CA ARG A 2 1.24 -6.87 -35.49
C ARG A 2 0.95 -8.22 -34.83
N GLY A 3 1.84 -9.20 -35.08
CA GLY A 3 1.73 -10.51 -34.47
C GLY A 3 1.68 -10.38 -32.95
N ALA A 4 0.73 -10.99 -32.31
CA ALA A 4 0.64 -11.08 -30.86
C ALA A 4 1.90 -11.81 -30.37
N VAL A 5 2.79 -11.11 -29.71
CA VAL A 5 3.92 -11.74 -29.01
C VAL A 5 3.30 -12.67 -27.97
N PRO A 6 3.55 -13.97 -28.00
CA PRO A 6 2.98 -14.89 -27.02
C PRO A 6 3.49 -14.48 -25.63
N HIS A 7 2.57 -14.06 -24.76
CA HIS A 7 2.93 -13.80 -23.37
C HIS A 7 3.42 -15.11 -22.74
N PRO A 8 4.62 -15.13 -22.17
CA PRO A 8 5.12 -16.31 -21.51
C PRO A 8 4.14 -16.76 -20.41
N ALA A 9 4.02 -18.08 -20.25
CA ALA A 9 3.18 -18.61 -19.17
C ALA A 9 3.68 -18.11 -17.80
N PRO A 10 2.80 -17.75 -16.87
CA PRO A 10 3.23 -17.32 -15.54
C PRO A 10 3.92 -18.48 -14.82
N ARG A 11 5.08 -18.23 -14.24
CA ARG A 11 5.80 -19.21 -13.42
C ARG A 11 5.02 -19.55 -12.14
N ARG A 12 4.35 -18.56 -11.59
CA ARG A 12 3.54 -18.70 -10.36
C ARG A 12 2.26 -17.89 -10.47
N ARG A 13 1.21 -18.38 -9.84
CA ARG A 13 -0.10 -17.72 -9.82
C ARG A 13 -0.74 -17.88 -8.44
N LEU A 14 -1.29 -16.79 -7.93
CA LEU A 14 -2.11 -16.76 -6.72
C LEU A 14 -3.43 -16.06 -7.03
N LYS A 15 -4.54 -16.63 -6.58
CA LYS A 15 -5.85 -15.96 -6.60
C LYS A 15 -6.44 -16.00 -5.19
N LYS A 16 -6.72 -14.83 -4.63
CA LYS A 16 -7.38 -14.67 -3.31
C LYS A 16 -8.71 -13.98 -3.48
N LYS A 17 -9.68 -14.39 -2.66
CA LYS A 17 -11.00 -13.80 -2.57
C LYS A 17 -11.26 -13.44 -1.12
N GLU A 18 -11.47 -12.17 -0.83
CA GLU A 18 -11.60 -11.64 0.52
C GLU A 18 -12.81 -10.71 0.62
N LEU A 19 -13.48 -10.72 1.78
CA LEU A 19 -14.50 -9.73 2.11
C LEU A 19 -13.86 -8.67 3.00
N ASN A 20 -13.65 -7.47 2.47
CA ASN A 20 -12.99 -6.38 3.18
C ASN A 20 -13.92 -5.17 3.28
N ARG A 21 -14.22 -4.71 4.50
CA ARG A 21 -15.08 -3.54 4.77
C ARG A 21 -16.39 -3.55 3.99
N GLY A 22 -17.02 -4.73 3.86
CA GLY A 22 -18.26 -4.91 3.12
C GLY A 22 -18.13 -4.92 1.60
N ARG A 23 -16.93 -5.00 1.06
CA ARG A 23 -16.64 -5.18 -0.37
C ARG A 23 -16.03 -6.55 -0.62
N LEU A 24 -16.46 -7.21 -1.68
CA LEU A 24 -15.84 -8.44 -2.13
C LEU A 24 -14.67 -8.10 -3.05
N GLU A 25 -13.47 -8.46 -2.64
CA GLU A 25 -12.25 -8.26 -3.42
C GLU A 25 -11.74 -9.59 -3.95
N ILE A 26 -11.46 -9.63 -5.25
CA ILE A 26 -10.76 -10.74 -5.90
C ILE A 26 -9.43 -10.20 -6.37
N ARG A 27 -8.34 -10.79 -5.92
CA ARG A 27 -6.98 -10.42 -6.30
C ARG A 27 -6.30 -11.60 -6.98
N GLU A 28 -5.65 -11.34 -8.10
CA GLU A 28 -4.83 -12.32 -8.79
C GLU A 28 -3.42 -11.75 -8.95
N THR A 29 -2.43 -12.50 -8.54
CA THR A 29 -1.01 -12.20 -8.73
C THR A 29 -0.43 -13.26 -9.66
N LYS A 30 0.21 -12.81 -10.72
CA LYS A 30 0.95 -13.66 -11.66
C LYS A 30 2.40 -13.20 -11.70
N VAL A 31 3.32 -14.14 -11.62
CA VAL A 31 4.77 -13.90 -11.59
C VAL A 31 5.37 -14.46 -12.87
N TYR A 32 6.12 -13.64 -13.58
CA TYR A 32 6.77 -13.98 -14.85
C TYR A 32 8.28 -13.78 -14.72
N ARG A 33 9.04 -14.63 -15.42
CA ARG A 33 10.48 -14.42 -15.58
C ARG A 33 10.72 -13.42 -16.71
N VAL A 34 11.61 -12.46 -16.47
CA VAL A 34 12.14 -11.59 -17.54
C VAL A 34 13.14 -12.40 -18.37
N ILE A 35 12.94 -12.44 -19.66
CA ILE A 35 13.82 -13.17 -20.59
C ILE A 35 15.00 -12.27 -20.96
N ASP A 36 14.73 -11.03 -21.33
CA ASP A 36 15.75 -10.02 -21.62
C ASP A 36 15.51 -8.74 -20.78
N PRO A 37 16.40 -8.43 -19.81
CA PRO A 37 16.29 -7.23 -19.00
C PRO A 37 16.45 -5.92 -19.79
N VAL A 38 17.16 -5.95 -20.92
CA VAL A 38 17.38 -4.77 -21.77
C VAL A 38 16.10 -4.41 -22.49
N ASP A 39 15.42 -5.39 -23.06
CA ASP A 39 14.11 -5.19 -23.71
C ASP A 39 13.03 -4.73 -22.72
N ALA A 40 13.14 -5.12 -21.45
CA ALA A 40 12.26 -4.65 -20.39
C ALA A 40 12.50 -3.19 -20.00
N GLY A 41 13.56 -2.53 -20.48
CA GLY A 41 13.91 -1.15 -20.12
C GLY A 41 14.41 -0.96 -18.69
N PHE A 42 14.66 -2.07 -17.95
CA PHE A 42 15.10 -2.06 -16.55
C PHE A 42 16.32 -3.00 -16.39
N PRO A 43 17.55 -2.47 -16.45
CA PRO A 43 18.75 -3.27 -16.21
C PRO A 43 18.68 -3.94 -14.82
N GLY A 44 18.90 -5.27 -14.80
CA GLY A 44 18.78 -6.05 -13.55
C GLY A 44 17.37 -6.56 -13.23
N ALA A 45 16.36 -6.29 -14.05
CA ALA A 45 15.05 -6.91 -13.91
C ALA A 45 15.13 -8.43 -14.12
N ARG A 46 14.61 -9.20 -13.18
CA ARG A 46 14.52 -10.66 -13.25
C ARG A 46 13.07 -11.16 -13.26
N THR A 47 12.18 -10.40 -12.64
CA THR A 47 10.78 -10.77 -12.45
C THR A 47 9.87 -9.63 -12.85
N VAL A 48 8.79 -9.96 -13.55
CA VAL A 48 7.63 -9.10 -13.75
C VAL A 48 6.45 -9.69 -13.00
N ILE A 49 5.76 -8.86 -12.22
CA ILE A 49 4.61 -9.26 -11.42
C ILE A 49 3.39 -8.50 -11.95
N ARG A 50 2.39 -9.22 -12.39
CA ARG A 50 1.08 -8.66 -12.73
C ARG A 50 0.14 -8.85 -11.57
N THR A 51 -0.41 -7.76 -11.04
CA THR A 51 -1.49 -7.79 -10.07
C THR A 51 -2.79 -7.38 -10.75
N TYR A 52 -3.84 -8.19 -10.58
CA TYR A 52 -5.19 -7.89 -11.00
C TYR A 52 -6.07 -7.81 -9.75
N ARG A 53 -6.85 -6.77 -9.66
CA ARG A 53 -7.78 -6.53 -8.56
C ARG A 53 -9.17 -6.29 -9.14
N GLU A 54 -10.16 -6.97 -8.58
CA GLU A 54 -11.57 -6.80 -8.91
C GLU A 54 -12.34 -6.56 -7.60
N VAL A 55 -13.07 -5.47 -7.52
CA VAL A 55 -13.79 -5.05 -6.32
C VAL A 55 -15.27 -4.93 -6.62
N TRP A 56 -16.06 -5.67 -5.87
CA TRP A 56 -17.51 -5.63 -5.90
C TRP A 56 -18.05 -4.94 -4.66
N ASN A 57 -18.98 -4.02 -4.82
CA ASN A 57 -19.82 -3.62 -3.71
C ASN A 57 -20.70 -4.78 -3.30
N THR A 58 -21.04 -4.89 -2.01
CA THR A 58 -21.89 -5.98 -1.54
C THR A 58 -23.06 -5.46 -0.73
N ARG A 59 -24.20 -6.14 -0.81
CA ARG A 59 -25.39 -5.91 0.00
C ARG A 59 -25.60 -7.10 0.94
N ARG A 60 -26.03 -6.83 2.18
CA ARG A 60 -26.47 -7.87 3.10
C ARG A 60 -27.73 -8.54 2.56
N THR A 61 -27.83 -9.86 2.66
CA THR A 61 -29.00 -10.63 2.21
C THR A 61 -30.08 -10.76 3.30
N GLY A 62 -29.75 -10.38 4.53
CA GLY A 62 -30.59 -10.63 5.71
C GLY A 62 -30.35 -12.01 6.34
N ASN A 63 -29.71 -12.93 5.61
CA ASN A 63 -29.38 -14.27 6.11
C ASN A 63 -28.00 -14.30 6.76
N LYS A 64 -27.81 -15.24 7.69
CA LYS A 64 -26.52 -15.49 8.34
C LYS A 64 -25.96 -16.85 7.91
N ASP A 65 -24.63 -16.97 7.91
CA ASP A 65 -23.95 -18.24 7.69
C ASP A 65 -23.99 -19.10 8.97
N LYS A 66 -23.45 -20.33 8.88
CA LYS A 66 -23.37 -21.26 10.01
C LYS A 66 -22.54 -20.74 11.20
N PHE A 67 -21.81 -19.65 11.04
CA PHE A 67 -21.03 -18.98 12.09
C PHE A 67 -21.68 -17.67 12.55
N GLY A 68 -22.93 -17.39 12.17
CA GLY A 68 -23.66 -16.17 12.54
C GLY A 68 -23.24 -14.89 11.80
N ARG A 69 -22.39 -14.97 10.78
CA ARG A 69 -21.94 -13.82 10.00
C ARG A 69 -22.92 -13.49 8.88
N ASP A 70 -23.14 -12.20 8.62
CA ASP A 70 -24.04 -11.73 7.55
C ASP A 70 -23.58 -12.26 6.19
N ILE A 71 -24.44 -12.96 5.49
CA ILE A 71 -24.23 -13.33 4.09
C ILE A 71 -24.40 -12.09 3.23
N ARG A 72 -23.42 -11.84 2.36
CA ARG A 72 -23.41 -10.71 1.45
C ARG A 72 -23.35 -11.18 0.01
N ARG A 73 -24.07 -10.48 -0.87
CA ARG A 73 -24.02 -10.72 -2.30
C ARG A 73 -23.42 -9.53 -3.06
N PRO A 74 -22.63 -9.77 -4.13
CA PRO A 74 -22.15 -8.70 -5.00
C PRO A 74 -23.34 -7.97 -5.63
N VAL A 75 -23.19 -6.64 -5.80
CA VAL A 75 -24.16 -5.79 -6.48
C VAL A 75 -23.45 -4.82 -7.42
N GLY A 76 -24.10 -4.53 -8.56
CA GLY A 76 -23.57 -3.62 -9.57
C GLY A 76 -22.43 -4.22 -10.40
N LYS A 77 -21.66 -3.33 -11.01
CA LYS A 77 -20.47 -3.69 -11.81
C LYS A 77 -19.21 -3.63 -10.93
N PRO A 78 -18.26 -4.53 -11.11
CA PRO A 78 -16.99 -4.47 -10.39
C PRO A 78 -16.09 -3.36 -10.91
N THR A 79 -15.32 -2.76 -10.03
CA THR A 79 -14.15 -1.98 -10.42
C THR A 79 -13.01 -2.96 -10.68
N LYS A 80 -12.32 -2.82 -11.81
CA LYS A 80 -11.21 -3.68 -12.23
C LYS A 80 -9.96 -2.84 -12.39
N GLU A 81 -8.86 -3.33 -11.88
CA GLU A 81 -7.57 -2.68 -11.92
C GLU A 81 -6.48 -3.70 -12.24
N THR A 82 -5.53 -3.33 -13.08
CA THR A 82 -4.34 -4.14 -13.38
C THR A 82 -3.13 -3.28 -13.22
N ALA A 83 -2.15 -3.73 -12.43
CA ALA A 83 -0.86 -3.09 -12.27
C ALA A 83 0.27 -4.07 -12.60
N TRP A 84 1.37 -3.53 -13.08
CA TRP A 84 2.59 -4.27 -13.41
C TRP A 84 3.73 -3.74 -12.56
N HIS A 85 4.51 -4.65 -12.01
CA HIS A 85 5.65 -4.35 -11.16
C HIS A 85 6.86 -5.09 -11.69
N VAL A 86 8.02 -4.46 -11.57
CA VAL A 86 9.32 -5.04 -11.96
C VAL A 86 10.14 -5.26 -10.70
N SER A 87 10.87 -6.36 -10.62
CA SER A 87 11.70 -6.72 -9.49
C SER A 87 13.01 -7.36 -9.93
N SER A 88 14.08 -7.09 -9.20
CA SER A 88 15.38 -7.74 -9.34
C SER A 88 15.45 -9.11 -8.65
N LEU A 89 14.42 -9.50 -7.88
CA LEU A 89 14.34 -10.81 -7.26
C LEU A 89 14.17 -11.90 -8.32
N ASP A 90 14.80 -13.05 -8.11
CA ASP A 90 14.58 -14.22 -8.98
C ASP A 90 13.14 -14.74 -8.81
N PRO A 91 12.39 -15.04 -9.89
CA PRO A 91 11.02 -15.51 -9.82
C PRO A 91 10.85 -16.84 -9.07
N ASP A 92 11.91 -17.62 -8.96
CA ASP A 92 11.88 -18.91 -8.26
C ASP A 92 12.30 -18.79 -6.77
N SER A 93 12.83 -17.63 -6.36
CA SER A 93 13.28 -17.39 -4.98
C SER A 93 12.15 -17.25 -3.96
N ARG A 94 10.92 -17.00 -4.41
CA ARG A 94 9.78 -16.71 -3.53
C ARG A 94 8.48 -17.30 -4.05
N SER A 95 7.52 -17.55 -3.14
CA SER A 95 6.18 -17.99 -3.53
C SER A 95 5.35 -16.84 -4.14
N ALA A 96 4.23 -17.16 -4.79
CA ALA A 96 3.33 -16.15 -5.31
C ALA A 96 2.70 -15.29 -4.19
N GLU A 97 2.51 -15.86 -2.99
CA GLU A 97 2.05 -15.18 -1.80
C GLU A 97 3.06 -14.12 -1.34
N GLN A 98 4.33 -14.50 -1.28
CA GLN A 98 5.41 -13.60 -0.87
C GLN A 98 5.59 -12.46 -1.87
N PHE A 99 5.50 -12.73 -3.17
CA PHE A 99 5.50 -11.67 -4.18
C PHE A 99 4.29 -10.74 -4.06
N ALA A 100 3.09 -11.28 -3.81
CA ALA A 100 1.90 -10.48 -3.59
C ALA A 100 2.02 -9.60 -2.34
N GLU A 101 2.69 -10.08 -1.31
CA GLU A 101 2.95 -9.32 -0.08
C GLU A 101 4.00 -8.23 -0.29
N ILE A 102 5.08 -8.50 -1.01
CA ILE A 102 6.10 -7.49 -1.37
C ILE A 102 5.44 -6.33 -2.12
N VAL A 103 4.62 -6.63 -3.14
CA VAL A 103 3.87 -5.60 -3.87
C VAL A 103 2.93 -4.83 -2.94
N ARG A 104 2.21 -5.50 -2.05
CA ARG A 104 1.31 -4.85 -1.08
C ARG A 104 2.09 -3.94 -0.12
N THR A 105 3.25 -4.39 0.34
CA THR A 105 4.10 -3.62 1.26
C THR A 105 4.65 -2.37 0.58
N HIS A 106 4.96 -2.45 -0.71
CA HIS A 106 5.40 -1.28 -1.49
C HIS A 106 4.35 -0.14 -1.47
N TRP A 107 3.06 -0.48 -1.52
CA TRP A 107 1.97 0.51 -1.41
C TRP A 107 1.91 1.24 -0.06
N TYR A 108 2.51 0.68 0.99
CA TYR A 108 2.61 1.40 2.27
C TYR A 108 3.54 2.61 2.19
N VAL A 109 4.53 2.59 1.30
CA VAL A 109 5.42 3.73 1.05
C VAL A 109 4.61 4.90 0.46
N GLU A 110 3.78 4.62 -0.55
CA GLU A 110 2.89 5.63 -1.16
C GLU A 110 1.86 6.15 -0.14
N ALA A 111 1.24 5.24 0.63
CA ALA A 111 0.32 5.62 1.69
C ALA A 111 1.00 6.44 2.81
N TYR A 112 2.29 6.21 3.06
CA TYR A 112 3.07 7.00 4.00
C TYR A 112 3.32 8.42 3.45
N HIS A 113 3.74 8.53 2.19
CA HIS A 113 3.91 9.82 1.51
C HIS A 113 2.59 10.59 1.45
N GLY A 114 1.51 9.97 1.00
CA GLY A 114 0.19 10.61 0.97
C GLY A 114 -0.30 11.11 2.34
N ARG A 115 0.03 10.41 3.43
CA ARG A 115 -0.26 10.91 4.79
C ARG A 115 0.61 12.09 5.19
N ARG A 116 1.86 12.13 4.74
CA ARG A 116 2.76 13.28 4.95
C ARG A 116 2.24 14.50 4.20
N ASP A 117 1.88 14.34 2.94
CA ASP A 117 1.34 15.41 2.11
C ASP A 117 0.03 15.96 2.67
N ALA A 118 -0.90 15.09 3.02
CA ALA A 118 -2.17 15.50 3.63
C ALA A 118 -2.01 16.12 5.03
N GLY A 119 -1.05 15.63 5.83
CA GLY A 119 -0.84 16.08 7.21
C GLY A 119 0.06 17.30 7.35
N TYR A 120 1.07 17.43 6.48
CA TYR A 120 2.11 18.45 6.58
C TYR A 120 2.23 19.34 5.36
N HIS A 121 1.43 19.11 4.31
CA HIS A 121 1.47 19.87 3.05
C HIS A 121 2.88 19.95 2.46
N GLU A 122 3.60 18.84 2.40
CA GLU A 122 5.01 18.82 1.97
C GLU A 122 5.21 19.40 0.58
N ASP A 123 4.32 19.11 -0.36
CA ASP A 123 4.36 19.62 -1.73
C ASP A 123 4.21 21.15 -1.82
N ALA A 124 3.54 21.77 -0.84
CA ALA A 124 3.36 23.21 -0.80
C ALA A 124 4.61 23.97 -0.33
N PHE A 125 5.55 23.28 0.35
CA PHE A 125 6.75 23.88 0.94
C PHE A 125 7.99 23.89 0.03
N THR A 126 7.88 23.48 -1.21
CA THR A 126 9.01 23.42 -2.17
C THR A 126 9.60 24.77 -2.57
N ARG A 127 9.09 25.88 -2.04
CA ARG A 127 9.58 27.21 -2.39
C ARG A 127 10.73 27.64 -1.49
N ARG A 128 11.97 27.49 -2.00
CA ARG A 128 13.17 28.27 -1.62
C ARG A 128 13.63 28.12 -0.15
N CYS A 129 13.68 26.91 0.38
CA CYS A 129 14.38 26.68 1.64
C CYS A 129 15.81 26.19 1.38
N ASP A 130 16.74 26.60 2.24
CA ASP A 130 18.06 25.99 2.31
C ASP A 130 17.95 24.48 2.46
N LEU A 131 18.87 23.73 1.84
CA LEU A 131 18.87 22.25 1.85
C LEU A 131 18.96 21.69 3.28
N ASN A 132 19.70 22.35 4.17
CA ASN A 132 19.84 21.94 5.57
C ASN A 132 18.52 22.13 6.33
N VAL A 133 17.84 23.24 6.08
CA VAL A 133 16.50 23.51 6.66
C VAL A 133 15.48 22.48 6.16
N MET A 134 15.50 22.17 4.87
CA MET A 134 14.62 21.13 4.29
C MET A 134 14.89 19.77 4.94
N SER A 135 16.15 19.38 5.07
CA SER A 135 16.55 18.12 5.70
C SER A 135 16.12 18.05 7.16
N ALA A 136 16.32 19.10 7.93
CA ALA A 136 15.87 19.18 9.32
C ALA A 136 14.33 19.09 9.44
N MET A 137 13.60 19.76 8.56
CA MET A 137 12.14 19.66 8.50
C MET A 137 11.66 18.26 8.13
N MET A 138 12.32 17.59 7.19
CA MET A 138 11.98 16.19 6.82
C MET A 138 12.15 15.25 8.01
N VAL A 139 13.24 15.39 8.77
CA VAL A 139 13.49 14.59 10.00
C VAL A 139 12.40 14.88 11.04
N ALA A 140 12.12 16.15 11.32
CA ALA A 140 11.09 16.53 12.29
C ALA A 140 9.70 16.01 11.92
N ARG A 141 9.31 16.08 10.64
CA ARG A 141 8.04 15.56 10.13
C ARG A 141 7.99 14.03 10.19
N SER A 142 9.09 13.34 9.86
CA SER A 142 9.19 11.89 9.98
C SER A 142 9.00 11.43 11.43
N PHE A 143 9.58 12.17 12.38
CA PHE A 143 9.37 11.93 13.81
C PHE A 143 7.90 12.17 14.21
N GLY A 144 7.29 13.26 13.75
CA GLY A 144 5.86 13.52 13.99
C GLY A 144 4.95 12.40 13.45
N MET A 145 5.25 11.88 12.24
CA MET A 145 4.52 10.74 11.69
C MET A 145 4.73 9.45 12.48
N TRP A 146 5.93 9.22 12.99
CA TRP A 146 6.21 8.09 13.87
C TRP A 146 5.39 8.16 15.18
N ILE A 147 5.23 9.35 15.77
CA ILE A 147 4.35 9.56 16.93
C ILE A 147 2.89 9.23 16.56
N CYS A 148 2.41 9.74 15.42
CA CYS A 148 1.05 9.49 14.96
C CYS A 148 0.78 8.00 14.69
N ALA A 149 1.76 7.28 14.13
CA ALA A 149 1.63 5.85 13.83
C ALA A 149 1.47 4.97 15.09
N ARG A 150 1.87 5.46 16.26
CA ARG A 150 1.67 4.79 17.55
C ARG A 150 0.29 4.98 18.16
N GLN A 151 -0.56 5.75 17.50
CA GLN A 151 -1.94 6.02 17.92
C GLN A 151 -2.91 5.61 16.80
N PRO A 152 -3.14 4.31 16.59
CA PRO A 152 -3.89 3.80 15.45
C PRO A 152 -5.35 4.26 15.42
N ASP A 153 -5.92 4.60 16.59
CA ASP A 153 -7.32 5.00 16.74
C ASP A 153 -7.54 6.51 16.55
N ARG A 154 -6.48 7.27 16.29
CA ARG A 154 -6.54 8.74 16.16
C ARG A 154 -6.02 9.18 14.80
N THR A 155 -6.62 10.21 14.24
CA THR A 155 -6.14 10.85 13.01
C THR A 155 -4.89 11.70 13.29
N VAL A 156 -4.06 11.91 12.25
CA VAL A 156 -2.87 12.78 12.33
C VAL A 156 -3.24 14.19 12.82
N ALA A 157 -4.38 14.70 12.36
CA ALA A 157 -4.86 16.03 12.75
C ALA A 157 -5.21 16.11 14.25
N GLU A 158 -5.84 15.07 14.80
CA GLU A 158 -6.17 15.00 16.23
C GLU A 158 -4.92 14.90 17.11
N VAL A 159 -3.97 14.04 16.72
CA VAL A 159 -2.69 13.91 17.46
C VAL A 159 -1.92 15.23 17.43
N ARG A 160 -1.83 15.86 16.25
CA ARG A 160 -1.13 17.14 16.10
C ARG A 160 -1.77 18.25 16.95
N ARG A 161 -3.11 18.33 16.96
CA ARG A 161 -3.83 19.30 17.78
C ARG A 161 -3.62 19.06 19.27
N ASP A 162 -3.68 17.81 19.72
CA ASP A 162 -3.44 17.45 21.12
C ASP A 162 -2.02 17.80 21.59
N LEU A 163 -1.00 17.51 20.76
CA LEU A 163 0.39 17.85 21.06
C LEU A 163 0.65 19.37 21.04
N TYR A 164 -0.05 20.11 20.16
CA TYR A 164 0.01 21.57 20.12
C TYR A 164 -0.58 22.19 21.39
N LEU A 165 -1.71 21.68 21.84
CA LEU A 165 -2.39 22.16 23.06
C LEU A 165 -1.68 21.72 24.36
N HIS A 166 -0.92 20.63 24.31
CA HIS A 166 -0.26 20.03 25.46
C HIS A 166 1.22 19.70 25.16
N PRO A 167 2.12 20.69 25.06
CA PRO A 167 3.53 20.47 24.69
C PRO A 167 4.27 19.50 25.63
N SER A 168 3.88 19.45 26.91
CA SER A 168 4.46 18.51 27.89
C SER A 168 4.25 17.03 27.51
N LYS A 169 3.17 16.71 26.78
CA LYS A 169 2.94 15.36 26.25
C LYS A 169 3.98 15.00 25.21
N LEU A 170 4.37 15.94 24.34
CA LEU A 170 5.40 15.71 23.33
C LEU A 170 6.74 15.31 24.01
N PHE A 171 7.14 16.05 25.03
CA PHE A 171 8.34 15.74 25.80
C PHE A 171 8.28 14.36 26.45
N ARG A 172 7.12 13.99 27.01
CA ARG A 172 6.89 12.67 27.61
C ARG A 172 6.99 11.54 26.57
N VAL A 173 6.45 11.74 25.38
CA VAL A 173 6.56 10.79 24.26
C VAL A 173 8.02 10.58 23.83
N MET A 174 8.76 11.67 23.75
CA MET A 174 10.20 11.60 23.41
C MET A 174 10.98 10.81 24.46
N MET A 175 10.70 11.02 25.74
CA MET A 175 11.46 10.38 26.83
C MET A 175 11.03 8.93 27.12
N LYS A 176 9.77 8.59 26.93
CA LYS A 176 9.20 7.27 27.30
C LYS A 176 8.83 6.39 26.10
N GLY A 177 8.99 6.86 24.89
CA GLY A 177 8.70 6.10 23.67
C GLY A 177 7.22 5.81 23.43
N GLY A 178 6.29 6.48 24.10
CA GLY A 178 4.85 6.35 23.87
C GLY A 178 4.01 7.39 24.62
N LEU A 179 2.85 7.72 24.03
CA LEU A 179 1.76 8.40 24.72
C LEU A 179 0.98 7.33 25.49
N GLN A 180 1.07 7.33 26.79
CA GLN A 180 0.07 6.71 27.68
C GLN A 180 -0.95 7.74 28.07
#